data_9a1ec34fa8eea2fa3dbd3edf691f93f3
#
_entry.id   9a1ec34fa8eea2fa3dbd3edf691f93f3
#
_cell.length_a   1.000
_cell.length_b   1.000
_cell.length_c   1.000
_cell.angle_alpha   90.00
_cell.angle_beta   90.00
_cell.angle_gamma   90.00
#
_symmetry.space_group_name_H-M   'P 1'
#
loop_
_entity.id
_entity.type
_entity.pdbx_description
1 polymer ?
#
loop_
_entity_poly.entity_id
_entity_poly.type
_entity_poly.pdbx_seq_one_letter_code
_entity_poly.pdbx_strand_id
1 'polypeptide(L)'
;MKKKLFFLLDVDGVMTTGQFIYSQKGKVLKIFGPHDADGLKMIRSDIKIEFLTADKRGFGISKKRITDDMGFKLHLVSEKERIRFIEKNYGFKNVIYMGDGIFDAEILKKAKYGIAPRNARTEAKNNSDFVTKSKSAEGAVLDACINIKRKFFK
;
A
#
# COMPACT_ATOMS: atom_id res chain seq x y z
N MET A 1 23.70 -4.08 -13.47
CA MET A 1 23.04 -3.57 -12.24
C MET A 1 21.62 -4.12 -12.14
N LYS A 2 21.27 -4.72 -11.01
CA LYS A 2 19.87 -5.11 -10.77
C LYS A 2 19.01 -3.85 -10.74
N LYS A 3 17.96 -3.81 -11.57
CA LYS A 3 16.97 -2.71 -11.54
C LYS A 3 16.36 -2.63 -10.13
N LYS A 4 16.42 -1.46 -9.53
CA LYS A 4 15.88 -1.22 -8.19
C LYS A 4 14.34 -1.23 -8.29
N LEU A 5 13.71 -2.22 -7.66
CA LEU A 5 12.25 -2.29 -7.54
C LEU A 5 11.80 -1.64 -6.23
N PHE A 6 10.62 -1.03 -6.30
CA PHE A 6 9.96 -0.41 -5.15
C PHE A 6 8.60 -1.05 -4.96
N PHE A 7 8.26 -1.36 -3.71
CA PHE A 7 6.91 -1.73 -3.33
C PHE A 7 6.27 -0.54 -2.64
N LEU A 8 5.36 0.11 -3.31
CA LEU A 8 4.61 1.27 -2.81
C LEU A 8 3.20 0.85 -2.43
N LEU A 9 2.78 1.19 -1.23
CA LEU A 9 1.47 0.82 -0.71
C LEU A 9 0.70 2.07 -0.27
N ASP A 10 -0.59 2.07 -0.57
CA ASP A 10 -1.54 2.91 0.15
C ASP A 10 -1.71 2.40 1.59
N VAL A 11 -2.26 3.20 2.48
CA VAL A 11 -2.45 2.83 3.89
C VAL A 11 -3.89 2.39 4.15
N ASP A 12 -4.86 3.31 4.01
CA ASP A 12 -6.25 3.02 4.33
C ASP A 12 -6.89 2.09 3.30
N GLY A 13 -7.46 0.99 3.77
CA GLY A 13 -7.99 -0.05 2.91
C GLY A 13 -6.94 -1.02 2.33
N VAL A 14 -5.67 -0.88 2.73
CA VAL A 14 -4.56 -1.77 2.39
C VAL A 14 -3.94 -2.33 3.67
N MET A 15 -3.34 -1.48 4.50
CA MET A 15 -2.82 -1.84 5.82
C MET A 15 -3.90 -1.80 6.90
N THR A 16 -4.86 -0.90 6.74
CA THR A 16 -6.03 -0.81 7.62
C THR A 16 -7.24 -1.48 6.97
N THR A 17 -8.31 -1.67 7.75
CA THR A 17 -9.61 -2.13 7.22
C THR A 17 -10.25 -1.15 6.24
N GLY A 18 -9.73 0.09 6.15
CA GLY A 18 -10.33 1.19 5.40
C GLY A 18 -11.35 1.98 6.24
N GLN A 19 -11.81 1.39 7.33
CA GLN A 19 -12.69 2.06 8.28
C GLN A 19 -11.89 2.84 9.31
N PHE A 20 -12.47 3.89 9.83
CA PHE A 20 -11.92 4.67 10.95
C PHE A 20 -13.05 5.09 11.89
N ILE A 21 -12.69 5.26 13.17
CA ILE A 21 -13.62 5.73 14.19
C ILE A 21 -13.52 7.25 14.23
N TYR A 22 -14.69 7.89 14.14
CA TYR A 22 -14.84 9.34 14.10
C TYR A 22 -15.52 9.86 15.34
N SER A 23 -14.97 10.92 15.93
CA SER A 23 -15.60 11.68 17.02
C SER A 23 -15.88 13.11 16.55
N GLN A 24 -16.49 13.93 17.41
CA GLN A 24 -16.65 15.37 17.14
C GLN A 24 -15.32 16.10 16.90
N LYS A 25 -14.20 15.53 17.35
CA LYS A 25 -12.85 16.09 17.18
C LYS A 25 -12.12 15.57 15.95
N GLY A 26 -12.74 14.66 15.17
CA GLY A 26 -12.18 14.09 13.96
C GLY A 26 -11.86 12.60 14.06
N LYS A 27 -10.94 12.12 13.23
CA LYS A 27 -10.48 10.73 13.25
C LYS A 27 -9.76 10.39 14.56
N VAL A 28 -10.20 9.31 15.18
CA VAL A 28 -9.70 8.88 16.48
C VAL A 28 -8.85 7.62 16.36
N LEU A 29 -9.32 6.62 15.63
CA LEU A 29 -8.68 5.29 15.55
C LEU A 29 -8.76 4.74 14.12
N LYS A 30 -7.78 3.89 13.80
CA LYS A 30 -7.75 3.01 12.63
C LYS A 30 -7.47 1.59 13.10
N ILE A 31 -7.84 0.59 12.31
CA ILE A 31 -7.64 -0.83 12.62
C ILE A 31 -6.55 -1.40 11.72
N PHE A 32 -5.48 -1.90 12.34
CA PHE A 32 -4.39 -2.62 11.70
C PHE A 32 -4.38 -4.07 12.16
N GLY A 33 -3.86 -4.96 11.32
CA GLY A 33 -3.68 -6.37 11.67
C GLY A 33 -2.21 -6.76 11.83
N PRO A 34 -1.94 -7.95 12.42
CA PRO A 34 -0.57 -8.40 12.69
C PRO A 34 0.12 -9.04 11.48
N HIS A 35 -0.61 -9.78 10.64
CA HIS A 35 -0.03 -10.57 9.56
C HIS A 35 0.65 -9.74 8.47
N ASP A 36 0.15 -8.53 8.23
CA ASP A 36 0.68 -7.64 7.21
C ASP A 36 2.09 -7.16 7.55
N ALA A 37 2.35 -6.89 8.82
CA ALA A 37 3.70 -6.56 9.29
C ALA A 37 4.68 -7.72 9.09
N ASP A 38 4.24 -8.96 9.27
CA ASP A 38 5.07 -10.14 9.03
C ASP A 38 5.45 -10.29 7.56
N GLY A 39 4.51 -10.05 6.66
CA GLY A 39 4.76 -10.05 5.22
C GLY A 39 5.82 -9.04 4.81
N LEU A 40 5.71 -7.80 5.32
CA LEU A 40 6.67 -6.74 5.04
C LEU A 40 8.07 -7.07 5.56
N LYS A 41 8.18 -7.65 6.77
CA LYS A 41 9.45 -8.12 7.32
C LYS A 41 10.10 -9.18 6.43
N MET A 42 9.30 -10.08 5.87
CA MET A 42 9.76 -11.18 5.02
C MET A 42 10.46 -10.70 3.74
N ILE A 43 10.05 -9.58 3.16
CA ILE A 43 10.58 -9.10 1.87
C ILE A 43 11.39 -7.80 1.95
N ARG A 44 11.50 -7.18 3.13
CA ARG A 44 12.18 -5.87 3.27
C ARG A 44 13.65 -5.86 2.88
N SER A 45 14.31 -7.02 2.88
CA SER A 45 15.68 -7.17 2.40
C SER A 45 15.80 -7.26 0.88
N ASP A 46 14.72 -7.64 0.21
CA ASP A 46 14.70 -7.88 -1.23
C ASP A 46 14.25 -6.66 -2.03
N ILE A 47 13.36 -5.86 -1.47
CA ILE A 47 12.72 -4.73 -2.15
C ILE A 47 12.58 -3.53 -1.22
N LYS A 48 12.74 -2.32 -1.76
CA LYS A 48 12.49 -1.11 -0.99
C LYS A 48 10.99 -0.85 -0.86
N ILE A 49 10.52 -0.72 0.39
CA ILE A 49 9.10 -0.56 0.74
C ILE A 49 8.87 0.85 1.26
N GLU A 50 7.90 1.54 0.69
CA GLU A 50 7.45 2.86 1.14
C GLU A 50 5.92 2.96 1.03
N PHE A 51 5.33 3.84 1.84
CA PHE A 51 3.89 4.05 1.92
C PHE A 51 3.50 5.43 1.46
N LEU A 52 2.32 5.53 0.85
CA LEU A 52 1.69 6.78 0.43
C LEU A 52 0.32 6.88 1.08
N THR A 53 -0.02 8.04 1.60
CA THR A 53 -1.37 8.32 2.09
C THR A 53 -1.80 9.74 1.70
N ALA A 54 -3.06 9.91 1.36
CA ALA A 54 -3.69 11.21 1.19
C ALA A 54 -4.39 11.70 2.46
N ASP A 55 -4.45 10.85 3.49
CA ASP A 55 -5.17 11.11 4.72
C ASP A 55 -4.40 12.06 5.66
N LYS A 56 -4.58 13.34 5.43
CA LYS A 56 -3.98 14.39 6.25
C LYS A 56 -4.51 14.38 7.68
N ARG A 57 -5.81 14.11 7.87
CA ARG A 57 -6.47 14.15 9.19
C ARG A 57 -6.08 13.00 10.09
N GLY A 58 -5.85 11.82 9.52
CA GLY A 58 -5.39 10.64 10.24
C GLY A 58 -3.91 10.32 10.09
N PHE A 59 -3.12 11.28 9.57
CA PHE A 59 -1.70 11.06 9.28
C PHE A 59 -0.91 10.64 10.52
N GLY A 60 -1.15 11.27 11.67
CA GLY A 60 -0.45 10.92 12.93
C GLY A 60 -0.67 9.47 13.35
N ILE A 61 -1.87 8.92 13.17
CA ILE A 61 -2.18 7.53 13.48
C ILE A 61 -1.37 6.60 12.56
N SER A 62 -1.43 6.86 11.25
CA SER A 62 -0.71 6.07 10.25
C SER A 62 0.81 6.16 10.45
N LYS A 63 1.34 7.35 10.72
CA LYS A 63 2.75 7.57 11.01
C LYS A 63 3.23 6.76 12.23
N LYS A 64 2.44 6.75 13.30
CA LYS A 64 2.77 5.97 14.50
C LYS A 64 3.00 4.50 14.16
N ARG A 65 2.08 3.88 13.41
CA ARG A 65 2.16 2.46 13.06
C ARG A 65 3.23 2.19 12.00
N ILE A 66 3.20 2.93 10.88
CA ILE A 66 4.03 2.67 9.70
C ILE A 66 5.48 3.07 9.93
N THR A 67 5.71 4.28 10.45
CA THR A 67 7.05 4.84 10.60
C THR A 67 7.65 4.54 11.95
N ASP A 68 6.97 4.91 13.03
CA ASP A 68 7.55 4.81 14.38
C ASP A 68 7.69 3.34 14.82
N ASP A 69 6.66 2.52 14.60
CA ASP A 69 6.68 1.12 15.05
C ASP A 69 7.36 0.18 14.03
N MET A 70 7.12 0.38 12.73
CA MET A 70 7.60 -0.54 11.69
C MET A 70 8.83 -0.06 10.93
N GLY A 71 9.18 1.22 11.00
CA GLY A 71 10.38 1.79 10.40
C GLY A 71 10.32 2.01 8.89
N PHE A 72 9.13 2.16 8.31
CA PHE A 72 8.98 2.47 6.89
C PHE A 72 8.73 3.96 6.65
N LYS A 73 9.14 4.47 5.50
CA LYS A 73 8.78 5.82 5.06
C LYS A 73 7.30 5.91 4.76
N LEU A 74 6.68 6.99 5.21
CA LEU A 74 5.30 7.35 4.92
C LEU A 74 5.28 8.75 4.31
N HIS A 75 4.73 8.85 3.10
CA HIS A 75 4.61 10.11 2.37
C HIS A 75 3.15 10.58 2.41
N LEU A 76 2.94 11.84 2.77
CA LEU A 76 1.64 12.50 2.64
C LEU A 76 1.54 13.10 1.24
N VAL A 77 0.77 12.45 0.37
CA VAL A 77 0.61 12.86 -1.03
C VAL A 77 -0.87 12.83 -1.39
N SER A 78 -1.39 13.98 -1.85
CA SER A 78 -2.79 14.06 -2.28
C SER A 78 -3.07 13.13 -3.45
N GLU A 79 -4.31 12.74 -3.61
CA GLU A 79 -4.75 11.86 -4.71
C GLU A 79 -4.41 12.44 -6.08
N LYS A 80 -4.57 13.76 -6.24
CA LYS A 80 -4.24 14.47 -7.49
C LYS A 80 -2.76 14.44 -7.84
N GLU A 81 -1.89 14.47 -6.85
CA GLU A 81 -0.43 14.55 -7.02
C GLU A 81 0.23 13.16 -7.05
N ARG A 82 -0.46 12.11 -6.67
CA ARG A 82 0.13 10.78 -6.46
C ARG A 82 0.76 10.20 -7.73
N ILE A 83 0.09 10.28 -8.87
CA ILE A 83 0.62 9.78 -10.14
C ILE A 83 1.93 10.50 -10.50
N ARG A 84 1.93 11.82 -10.43
CA ARG A 84 3.11 12.65 -10.70
C ARG A 84 4.25 12.36 -9.73
N PHE A 85 3.92 12.23 -8.44
CA PHE A 85 4.88 11.89 -7.40
C PHE A 85 5.57 10.54 -7.66
N ILE A 86 4.80 9.51 -8.01
CA ILE A 86 5.33 8.18 -8.30
C ILE A 86 6.23 8.21 -9.54
N GLU A 87 5.77 8.81 -10.62
CA GLU A 87 6.58 8.88 -11.85
C GLU A 87 7.88 9.63 -11.64
N LYS A 88 7.83 10.77 -10.97
CA LYS A 88 9.02 11.60 -10.73
C LYS A 88 10.05 10.92 -9.83
N ASN A 89 9.61 10.26 -8.76
CA ASN A 89 10.53 9.74 -7.72
C ASN A 89 10.97 8.30 -7.96
N TYR A 90 10.17 7.49 -8.68
CA TYR A 90 10.43 6.05 -8.83
C TYR A 90 10.40 5.59 -10.28
N GLY A 91 9.54 6.18 -11.10
CA GLY A 91 9.20 5.68 -12.44
C GLY A 91 8.32 4.44 -12.39
N PHE A 92 7.15 4.46 -13.01
CA PHE A 92 6.16 3.38 -12.93
C PHE A 92 6.69 2.00 -13.31
N LYS A 93 7.63 1.94 -14.26
CA LYS A 93 8.26 0.68 -14.68
C LYS A 93 9.05 -0.05 -13.58
N ASN A 94 9.36 0.66 -12.48
CA ASN A 94 10.11 0.12 -11.34
C ASN A 94 9.22 -0.10 -10.11
N VAL A 95 7.91 0.14 -10.22
CA VAL A 95 7.00 0.16 -9.08
C VAL A 95 6.06 -1.04 -9.11
N ILE A 96 6.03 -1.75 -7.99
CA ILE A 96 4.92 -2.62 -7.61
C ILE A 96 4.04 -1.79 -6.70
N TYR A 97 2.76 -1.66 -7.03
CA TYR A 97 1.83 -0.80 -6.29
C TYR A 97 0.66 -1.59 -5.72
N MET A 98 0.32 -1.31 -4.46
CA MET A 98 -0.86 -1.87 -3.82
C MET A 98 -1.81 -0.76 -3.38
N GLY A 99 -3.05 -0.82 -3.85
CA GLY A 99 -4.09 0.16 -3.56
C GLY A 99 -5.49 -0.45 -3.63
N ASP A 100 -6.48 0.24 -3.05
CA ASP A 100 -7.85 -0.28 -2.91
C ASP A 100 -8.94 0.64 -3.46
N GLY A 101 -8.64 1.92 -3.67
CA GLY A 101 -9.63 2.93 -3.97
C GLY A 101 -9.78 3.24 -5.46
N ILE A 102 -10.78 4.07 -5.76
CA ILE A 102 -11.08 4.48 -7.13
C ILE A 102 -9.91 5.28 -7.74
N PHE A 103 -9.22 6.10 -6.95
CA PHE A 103 -8.07 6.88 -7.42
C PHE A 103 -6.80 6.04 -7.58
N ASP A 104 -6.77 4.82 -7.02
CA ASP A 104 -5.68 3.88 -7.22
C ASP A 104 -5.75 3.16 -8.56
N ALA A 105 -6.91 3.10 -9.20
CA ALA A 105 -7.13 2.33 -10.43
C ALA A 105 -6.14 2.69 -11.55
N GLU A 106 -5.93 3.98 -11.80
CA GLU A 106 -4.98 4.43 -12.81
C GLU A 106 -3.53 4.11 -12.44
N ILE A 107 -3.18 4.23 -11.16
CA ILE A 107 -1.84 3.90 -10.65
C ILE A 107 -1.57 2.40 -10.81
N LEU A 108 -2.53 1.55 -10.45
CA LEU A 108 -2.47 0.09 -10.59
C LEU A 108 -2.22 -0.31 -12.04
N LYS A 109 -2.91 0.34 -12.98
CA LYS A 109 -2.75 0.10 -14.41
C LYS A 109 -1.38 0.52 -14.94
N LYS A 110 -0.82 1.63 -14.45
CA LYS A 110 0.48 2.17 -14.88
C LYS A 110 1.66 1.45 -14.25
N ALA A 111 1.50 0.90 -13.05
CA ALA A 111 2.58 0.24 -12.32
C ALA A 111 3.11 -0.98 -13.08
N LYS A 112 4.36 -1.33 -12.85
CA LYS A 112 4.95 -2.57 -13.35
C LYS A 112 4.14 -3.80 -12.94
N TYR A 113 3.58 -3.77 -11.73
CA TYR A 113 2.71 -4.81 -11.19
C TYR A 113 1.77 -4.21 -10.16
N GLY A 114 0.48 -4.32 -10.42
CA GLY A 114 -0.57 -3.78 -9.57
C GLY A 114 -1.21 -4.87 -8.71
N ILE A 115 -1.43 -4.58 -7.44
CA ILE A 115 -2.05 -5.50 -6.47
C ILE A 115 -3.21 -4.79 -5.78
N ALA A 116 -4.35 -5.47 -5.67
CA ALA A 116 -5.49 -4.98 -4.92
C ALA A 116 -5.90 -5.98 -3.84
N PRO A 117 -6.29 -5.54 -2.64
CA PRO A 117 -6.87 -6.43 -1.65
C PRO A 117 -8.25 -6.93 -2.10
N ARG A 118 -8.66 -8.08 -1.57
CA ARG A 118 -9.94 -8.72 -1.91
C ARG A 118 -11.14 -7.78 -1.77
N ASN A 119 -11.14 -6.93 -0.76
CA ASN A 119 -12.22 -5.99 -0.47
C ASN A 119 -12.02 -4.60 -1.10
N ALA A 120 -11.11 -4.48 -2.06
CA ALA A 120 -10.92 -3.24 -2.81
C ALA A 120 -12.15 -2.90 -3.66
N ARG A 121 -12.23 -1.65 -4.07
CA ARG A 121 -13.21 -1.21 -5.08
C ARG A 121 -13.04 -2.01 -6.37
N THR A 122 -14.15 -2.24 -7.06
CA THR A 122 -14.15 -2.97 -8.34
C THR A 122 -13.19 -2.33 -9.34
N GLU A 123 -13.15 -1.00 -9.39
CA GLU A 123 -12.26 -0.24 -10.28
C GLU A 123 -10.78 -0.54 -10.01
N ALA A 124 -10.40 -0.64 -8.75
CA ALA A 124 -9.03 -1.02 -8.37
C ALA A 124 -8.72 -2.47 -8.75
N LYS A 125 -9.62 -3.40 -8.44
CA LYS A 125 -9.44 -4.83 -8.80
C LYS A 125 -9.32 -5.05 -10.30
N ASN A 126 -10.15 -4.37 -11.09
CA ASN A 126 -10.15 -4.50 -12.55
C ASN A 126 -8.86 -3.97 -13.22
N ASN A 127 -8.13 -3.11 -12.54
CA ASN A 127 -6.86 -2.53 -13.04
C ASN A 127 -5.62 -3.13 -12.37
N SER A 128 -5.78 -4.17 -11.56
CA SER A 128 -4.67 -4.86 -10.90
C SER A 128 -4.30 -6.16 -11.62
N ASP A 129 -3.04 -6.57 -11.47
CA ASP A 129 -2.52 -7.85 -11.98
C ASP A 129 -2.80 -9.00 -11.02
N PHE A 130 -2.94 -8.70 -9.73
CA PHE A 130 -3.19 -9.67 -8.69
C PHE A 130 -4.18 -9.12 -7.66
N VAL A 131 -5.17 -9.91 -7.31
CA VAL A 131 -6.11 -9.63 -6.22
C VAL A 131 -5.89 -10.64 -5.11
N THR A 132 -5.67 -10.17 -3.88
CA THR A 132 -5.36 -11.04 -2.75
C THR A 132 -6.56 -11.86 -2.31
N LYS A 133 -6.32 -13.00 -1.68
CA LYS A 133 -7.37 -13.83 -1.06
C LYS A 133 -7.89 -13.23 0.23
N SER A 134 -7.00 -12.58 0.98
CA SER A 134 -7.33 -11.95 2.25
C SER A 134 -7.82 -10.52 2.04
N LYS A 135 -8.63 -10.04 2.97
CA LYS A 135 -9.05 -8.64 3.03
C LYS A 135 -7.94 -7.76 3.62
N SER A 136 -8.05 -6.44 3.39
CA SER A 136 -7.17 -5.46 4.02
C SER A 136 -7.19 -5.57 5.54
N ALA A 137 -6.06 -5.34 6.19
CA ALA A 137 -5.79 -5.55 7.61
C ALA A 137 -5.91 -7.02 8.09
N GLU A 138 -6.35 -7.93 7.24
CA GLU A 138 -6.58 -9.34 7.56
C GLU A 138 -5.62 -10.28 6.81
N GLY A 139 -4.49 -9.76 6.35
CA GLY A 139 -3.48 -10.54 5.63
C GLY A 139 -3.31 -10.20 4.14
N ALA A 140 -4.01 -9.21 3.60
CA ALA A 140 -3.88 -8.84 2.19
C ALA A 140 -2.44 -8.44 1.82
N VAL A 141 -1.76 -7.68 2.68
CA VAL A 141 -0.36 -7.30 2.44
C VAL A 141 0.56 -8.51 2.57
N LEU A 142 0.31 -9.42 3.49
CA LEU A 142 1.05 -10.69 3.57
C LEU A 142 0.91 -11.49 2.27
N ASP A 143 -0.32 -11.63 1.76
CA ASP A 143 -0.56 -12.32 0.48
C ASP A 143 0.22 -11.65 -0.66
N ALA A 144 0.21 -10.31 -0.70
CA ALA A 144 0.97 -9.54 -1.68
C ALA A 144 2.48 -9.80 -1.56
N CYS A 145 3.03 -9.78 -0.36
CA CYS A 145 4.45 -10.05 -0.11
C CYS A 145 4.86 -11.46 -0.56
N ILE A 146 4.05 -12.47 -0.28
CA ILE A 146 4.29 -13.85 -0.73
C ILE A 146 4.28 -13.91 -2.28
N ASN A 147 3.32 -13.26 -2.91
CA ASN A 147 3.21 -13.20 -4.36
C ASN A 147 4.42 -12.49 -5.00
N ILE A 148 4.81 -11.33 -4.46
CA ILE A 148 5.98 -10.57 -4.93
C ILE A 148 7.25 -11.42 -4.81
N LYS A 149 7.46 -12.07 -3.66
CA LYS A 149 8.65 -12.91 -3.46
C LYS A 149 8.74 -14.02 -4.49
N ARG A 150 7.65 -14.73 -4.73
CA ARG A 150 7.59 -15.83 -5.71
C ARG A 150 7.82 -15.34 -7.15
N LYS A 151 7.31 -14.15 -7.49
CA LYS A 151 7.33 -13.64 -8.86
C LYS A 151 8.65 -12.96 -9.23
N PHE A 152 9.26 -12.23 -8.30
CA PHE A 152 10.38 -11.34 -8.60
C PHE A 152 11.70 -11.71 -7.93
N PHE A 153 11.69 -12.55 -6.88
CA PHE A 153 12.87 -12.80 -6.04
C PHE A 153 13.16 -14.29 -5.77
N LYS A 154 12.85 -15.12 -6.70
CA LYS A 154 13.12 -16.58 -6.59
C LYS A 154 14.58 -16.90 -6.34
#